data_a23f9db12ccf174dab9391a9327cce63
#
_entry.id   a23f9db12ccf174dab9391a9327cce63
#
_cell.length_a   1.000
_cell.length_b   1.000
_cell.length_c   1.000
_cell.angle_alpha   90.00
_cell.angle_beta   90.00
_cell.angle_gamma   90.00
#
_symmetry.space_group_name_H-M   'P 1'
#
loop_
_entity.id
_entity.type
_entity.pdbx_description
1 polymer ?
#
loop_
_entity_poly.entity_id
_entity_poly.type
_entity_poly.pdbx_seq_one_letter_code
_entity_poly.pdbx_strand_id
1 'polypeptide(L)'
;MSTSDKSINQWAGMNQPAKQSEPLFMIQSPPIYKLPFGDAQIILVSDGTLALGSPEKSFRGISKKEIDAQLSRHFLPTDNIVIEETVLVLMSGGKRILFETGTGVSPLYPHAGHLQTSLAEAGIDPASIDAVVCSHAHPDHIGGLSTANRRPQFPNAQIYISEIDFNFWTDAKLLGSPLDRFAALARENLLPVRDRIVFIKDGHEFLPGVQAMLTPGHTRGHTGFLLTSGNQSLYLIGDLSHHHVLLLERPRISFAYDLDPTKAGDTRAKVLDMLSTDRTAIFGYHFPWPGVGHVARQHGGFRYFPKPTRWIT
;
A
#
# COMPACT_ATOMS: atom_id res chain seq x y z
N MET A 1 -23.00 -22.04 6.11
CA MET A 1 -22.04 -20.98 6.43
C MET A 1 -21.00 -20.95 5.30
N SER A 2 -21.00 -19.87 4.50
CA SER A 2 -20.11 -19.78 3.32
C SER A 2 -18.66 -19.59 3.77
N THR A 3 -17.70 -19.92 2.90
CA THR A 3 -16.27 -19.72 3.14
C THR A 3 -15.91 -18.26 3.46
N SER A 4 -16.78 -17.30 3.11
CA SER A 4 -16.65 -15.87 3.44
C SER A 4 -16.83 -15.56 4.93
N ASP A 5 -17.62 -16.33 5.67
CA ASP A 5 -17.84 -16.09 7.11
C ASP A 5 -16.66 -16.49 7.99
N LYS A 6 -15.82 -17.43 7.53
CA LYS A 6 -14.63 -17.86 8.30
C LYS A 6 -13.48 -16.87 8.20
N SER A 7 -13.33 -16.13 7.10
CA SER A 7 -12.28 -15.13 6.92
C SER A 7 -12.55 -13.86 7.73
N ILE A 8 -13.79 -13.48 7.90
CA ILE A 8 -14.19 -12.26 8.64
C ILE A 8 -13.88 -12.37 10.14
N ASN A 9 -14.04 -13.55 10.74
CA ASN A 9 -13.78 -13.76 12.19
C ASN A 9 -12.29 -13.67 12.57
N GLN A 10 -11.36 -13.71 11.61
CA GLN A 10 -9.93 -13.61 11.92
C GLN A 10 -9.47 -12.19 12.29
N TRP A 11 -10.28 -11.18 12.01
CA TRP A 11 -10.00 -9.77 12.32
C TRP A 11 -10.29 -9.39 13.78
N ALA A 12 -11.06 -10.21 14.49
CA ALA A 12 -11.35 -10.03 15.90
C ALA A 12 -10.10 -10.38 16.73
N GLY A 13 -9.44 -9.38 17.32
CA GLY A 13 -8.28 -9.55 18.21
C GLY A 13 -6.93 -9.03 17.69
N MET A 14 -6.85 -8.48 16.49
CA MET A 14 -5.61 -7.89 15.95
C MET A 14 -5.29 -6.47 16.46
N ASN A 15 -5.80 -6.09 17.63
CA ASN A 15 -5.93 -4.71 18.08
C ASN A 15 -4.85 -4.22 19.04
N GLN A 16 -3.74 -4.94 19.25
CA GLN A 16 -2.65 -4.44 20.10
C GLN A 16 -1.44 -4.05 19.24
N PRO A 17 -0.89 -2.84 19.44
CA PRO A 17 0.35 -2.47 18.81
C PRO A 17 1.45 -3.44 19.26
N ALA A 18 2.13 -4.05 18.31
CA ALA A 18 3.28 -4.89 18.59
C ALA A 18 4.42 -4.03 19.15
N LYS A 19 5.17 -4.55 20.14
CA LYS A 19 6.41 -3.90 20.55
C LYS A 19 7.38 -3.96 19.39
N GLN A 20 7.87 -2.82 18.96
CA GLN A 20 8.95 -2.76 17.97
C GLN A 20 10.26 -3.23 18.64
N SER A 21 10.99 -4.13 17.97
CA SER A 21 12.44 -4.23 18.17
C SER A 21 13.05 -2.95 17.57
N GLU A 22 13.99 -2.31 18.28
CA GLU A 22 14.67 -1.13 17.74
C GLU A 22 15.31 -1.45 16.38
N PRO A 23 15.08 -0.62 15.35
CA PRO A 23 15.71 -0.84 14.07
C PRO A 23 17.23 -0.66 14.21
N LEU A 24 18.00 -1.49 13.51
CA LEU A 24 19.47 -1.47 13.49
C LEU A 24 20.04 -0.12 13.04
N PHE A 25 19.26 0.67 12.29
CA PHE A 25 19.63 2.00 11.79
C PHE A 25 18.43 2.94 11.87
N MET A 26 18.57 4.04 12.62
CA MET A 26 17.57 5.09 12.73
C MET A 26 17.87 6.21 11.74
N ILE A 27 16.89 6.56 10.89
CA ILE A 27 16.95 7.77 10.06
C ILE A 27 16.31 8.91 10.86
N GLN A 28 17.02 10.02 11.05
CA GLN A 28 16.55 11.14 11.90
C GLN A 28 15.60 12.10 11.17
N SER A 29 15.56 12.05 9.82
CA SER A 29 14.65 12.86 9.01
C SER A 29 13.83 11.95 8.10
N PRO A 30 12.58 12.30 7.76
CA PRO A 30 11.81 11.55 6.80
C PRO A 30 12.59 11.40 5.50
N PRO A 31 12.78 10.18 4.98
CA PRO A 31 13.51 10.01 3.74
C PRO A 31 12.71 10.58 2.57
N ILE A 32 13.39 11.30 1.68
CA ILE A 32 12.83 11.79 0.41
C ILE A 32 13.66 11.22 -0.71
N TYR A 33 13.01 10.60 -1.67
CA TYR A 33 13.66 10.05 -2.84
C TYR A 33 13.05 10.61 -4.12
N LYS A 34 13.85 11.29 -4.94
CA LYS A 34 13.42 11.88 -6.22
C LYS A 34 14.06 11.15 -7.37
N LEU A 35 13.27 10.75 -8.35
CA LEU A 35 13.78 10.10 -9.55
C LEU A 35 13.08 10.62 -10.81
N PRO A 36 13.82 10.79 -11.93
CA PRO A 36 13.21 11.07 -13.22
C PRO A 36 12.44 9.85 -13.69
N PHE A 37 11.30 10.09 -14.37
CA PHE A 37 10.43 9.04 -14.89
C PHE A 37 9.89 9.47 -16.26
N GLY A 38 10.63 9.18 -17.33
CA GLY A 38 10.35 9.69 -18.67
C GLY A 38 10.33 11.22 -18.68
N ASP A 39 9.21 11.82 -19.10
CA ASP A 39 8.99 13.27 -19.10
C ASP A 39 8.41 13.78 -17.75
N ALA A 40 8.24 12.88 -16.80
CA ALA A 40 7.70 13.14 -15.46
C ALA A 40 8.78 13.01 -14.38
N GLN A 41 8.42 13.32 -13.14
CA GLN A 41 9.22 13.07 -11.95
C GLN A 41 8.39 12.32 -10.91
N ILE A 42 9.01 11.35 -10.25
CA ILE A 42 8.47 10.69 -9.07
C ILE A 42 9.19 11.21 -7.84
N ILE A 43 8.42 11.52 -6.79
CA ILE A 43 8.93 11.85 -5.46
C ILE A 43 8.31 10.82 -4.51
N LEU A 44 9.17 10.12 -3.76
CA LEU A 44 8.75 9.21 -2.70
C LEU A 44 9.00 9.88 -1.37
N VAL A 45 8.02 9.77 -0.47
CA VAL A 45 8.07 10.27 0.90
C VAL A 45 7.56 9.19 1.86
N SER A 46 8.05 9.17 3.09
CA SER A 46 7.60 8.18 4.08
C SER A 46 6.47 8.76 4.93
N ASP A 47 5.42 7.97 5.14
CA ASP A 47 4.43 8.21 6.19
C ASP A 47 4.87 7.60 7.54
N GLY A 48 5.89 6.75 7.53
CA GLY A 48 6.42 6.02 8.68
C GLY A 48 6.44 4.53 8.47
N THR A 49 6.20 3.77 9.55
CA THR A 49 6.23 2.30 9.53
C THR A 49 5.09 1.70 10.34
N LEU A 50 4.66 0.48 9.97
CA LEU A 50 3.72 -0.33 10.74
C LEU A 50 4.39 -1.59 11.28
N ALA A 51 4.24 -1.84 12.58
CA ALA A 51 4.65 -3.08 13.23
C ALA A 51 3.50 -4.09 13.19
N LEU A 52 3.64 -5.15 12.40
CA LEU A 52 2.67 -6.23 12.31
C LEU A 52 2.84 -7.29 13.42
N GLY A 53 3.93 -7.20 14.19
CA GLY A 53 4.25 -8.17 15.24
C GLY A 53 4.77 -9.49 14.72
N SER A 54 4.48 -10.55 15.45
CA SER A 54 4.98 -11.89 15.17
C SER A 54 4.52 -12.39 13.79
N PRO A 55 5.46 -12.82 12.92
CA PRO A 55 5.16 -13.20 11.53
C PRO A 55 4.08 -14.27 11.38
N GLU A 56 4.03 -15.27 12.27
CA GLU A 56 3.05 -16.35 12.19
C GLU A 56 1.60 -15.89 12.46
N LYS A 57 1.40 -14.70 13.02
CA LYS A 57 0.07 -14.10 13.17
C LYS A 57 -0.39 -13.46 11.88
N SER A 58 0.54 -12.89 11.14
CA SER A 58 0.26 -12.14 9.91
C SER A 58 0.30 -13.03 8.65
N PHE A 59 1.16 -14.05 8.61
CA PHE A 59 1.32 -14.96 7.47
C PHE A 59 0.88 -16.36 7.83
N ARG A 60 -0.13 -16.89 7.13
CA ARG A 60 -0.78 -18.17 7.41
C ARG A 60 -0.63 -19.15 6.24
N GLY A 61 -0.82 -20.44 6.51
CA GLY A 61 -0.62 -21.50 5.51
C GLY A 61 0.84 -21.89 5.34
N ILE A 62 1.70 -21.46 6.27
CA ILE A 62 3.13 -21.75 6.35
C ILE A 62 3.51 -21.93 7.82
N SER A 63 4.40 -22.86 8.14
CA SER A 63 4.84 -23.07 9.53
C SER A 63 5.80 -21.97 10.00
N LYS A 64 5.83 -21.70 11.32
CA LYS A 64 6.80 -20.76 11.91
C LYS A 64 8.23 -21.11 11.54
N LYS A 65 8.60 -22.38 11.56
CA LYS A 65 9.94 -22.84 11.16
C LYS A 65 10.29 -22.45 9.72
N GLU A 66 9.35 -22.54 8.79
CA GLU A 66 9.57 -22.16 7.40
C GLU A 66 9.64 -20.64 7.24
N ILE A 67 8.81 -19.88 7.98
CA ILE A 67 8.87 -18.41 8.03
C ILE A 67 10.26 -17.99 8.53
N ASP A 68 10.69 -18.50 9.67
CA ASP A 68 11.98 -18.17 10.29
C ASP A 68 13.14 -18.49 9.35
N ALA A 69 13.11 -19.67 8.70
CA ALA A 69 14.13 -20.06 7.73
C ALA A 69 14.15 -19.16 6.51
N GLN A 70 12.99 -18.69 6.04
CA GLN A 70 12.88 -17.79 4.91
C GLN A 70 13.39 -16.38 5.26
N LEU A 71 12.98 -15.82 6.40
CA LEU A 71 13.44 -14.51 6.88
C LEU A 71 14.95 -14.51 7.16
N SER A 72 15.47 -15.55 7.86
CA SER A 72 16.89 -15.65 8.21
C SER A 72 17.80 -15.72 6.97
N ARG A 73 17.36 -16.40 5.89
CA ARG A 73 18.12 -16.41 4.61
C ARG A 73 18.27 -15.02 3.99
N HIS A 74 17.38 -14.10 4.34
CA HIS A 74 17.39 -12.71 3.87
C HIS A 74 17.90 -11.73 4.94
N PHE A 75 18.46 -12.24 6.05
CA PHE A 75 18.97 -11.43 7.17
C PHE A 75 17.91 -10.53 7.81
N LEU A 76 16.64 -10.98 7.81
CA LEU A 76 15.51 -10.27 8.38
C LEU A 76 15.16 -10.77 9.77
N PRO A 77 14.62 -9.93 10.67
CA PRO A 77 14.09 -10.33 11.97
C PRO A 77 13.02 -11.42 11.83
N THR A 78 13.01 -12.39 12.78
CA THR A 78 12.07 -13.51 12.78
C THR A 78 10.98 -13.39 13.85
N ASP A 79 11.05 -12.38 14.68
CA ASP A 79 10.15 -12.15 15.82
C ASP A 79 9.16 -11.01 15.60
N ASN A 80 9.48 -10.08 14.71
CA ASN A 80 8.62 -8.94 14.41
C ASN A 80 8.74 -8.54 12.94
N ILE A 81 7.59 -8.33 12.28
CA ILE A 81 7.52 -7.75 10.95
C ILE A 81 7.23 -6.26 11.08
N VAL A 82 8.09 -5.46 10.50
CA VAL A 82 7.88 -4.02 10.30
C VAL A 82 7.82 -3.77 8.80
N ILE A 83 6.80 -3.05 8.37
CA ILE A 83 6.59 -2.66 6.97
C ILE A 83 6.64 -1.15 6.82
N GLU A 84 7.12 -0.67 5.68
CA GLU A 84 7.16 0.74 5.34
C GLU A 84 5.76 1.24 4.94
N GLU A 85 5.57 2.56 5.06
CA GLU A 85 4.43 3.32 4.54
C GLU A 85 4.97 4.36 3.55
N THR A 86 5.31 3.93 2.34
CA THR A 86 5.96 4.79 1.34
C THR A 86 4.94 5.35 0.38
N VAL A 87 4.77 6.66 0.39
CA VAL A 87 3.82 7.40 -0.46
C VAL A 87 4.52 7.93 -1.71
N LEU A 88 3.86 7.85 -2.86
CA LEU A 88 4.37 8.30 -4.14
C LEU A 88 3.64 9.56 -4.62
N VAL A 89 4.40 10.59 -5.01
CA VAL A 89 3.90 11.75 -5.74
C VAL A 89 4.43 11.70 -7.18
N LEU A 90 3.54 11.62 -8.16
CA LEU A 90 3.86 11.75 -9.57
C LEU A 90 3.64 13.21 -10.01
N MET A 91 4.70 13.81 -10.55
CA MET A 91 4.66 15.14 -11.16
C MET A 91 4.70 14.99 -12.68
N SER A 92 3.58 15.19 -13.34
CA SER A 92 3.43 14.97 -14.79
C SER A 92 2.50 16.00 -15.41
N GLY A 93 2.89 16.59 -16.55
CA GLY A 93 2.06 17.54 -17.28
C GLY A 93 1.61 18.77 -16.45
N GLY A 94 2.43 19.22 -15.50
CA GLY A 94 2.11 20.31 -14.59
C GLY A 94 1.17 19.92 -13.43
N LYS A 95 0.78 18.65 -13.34
CA LYS A 95 -0.07 18.09 -12.28
C LYS A 95 0.73 17.35 -11.23
N ARG A 96 0.23 17.38 -9.99
CA ARG A 96 0.72 16.61 -8.85
C ARG A 96 -0.31 15.57 -8.46
N ILE A 97 0.04 14.30 -8.62
CA ILE A 97 -0.82 13.16 -8.34
C ILE A 97 -0.21 12.40 -7.17
N LEU A 98 -0.92 12.33 -6.06
CA LEU A 98 -0.52 11.62 -4.85
C LEU A 98 -1.14 10.22 -4.86
N PHE A 99 -0.32 9.19 -4.68
CA PHE A 99 -0.80 7.81 -4.50
C PHE A 99 -0.69 7.44 -3.03
N GLU A 100 -1.84 7.12 -2.44
CA GLU A 100 -2.08 6.86 -1.02
C GLU A 100 -1.93 8.09 -0.13
N THR A 101 -2.49 8.04 1.07
CA THR A 101 -2.46 9.15 2.02
C THR A 101 -1.92 8.79 3.40
N GLY A 102 -1.38 7.59 3.56
CA GLY A 102 -0.88 7.11 4.84
C GLY A 102 -1.99 6.88 5.87
N THR A 103 -1.55 6.64 7.11
CA THR A 103 -2.44 6.33 8.24
C THR A 103 -3.19 7.55 8.78
N GLY A 104 -2.76 8.76 8.40
CA GLY A 104 -3.16 9.97 9.13
C GLY A 104 -2.65 9.94 10.57
N VAL A 105 -2.90 11.01 11.31
CA VAL A 105 -2.50 11.09 12.73
C VAL A 105 -3.43 10.22 13.57
N SER A 106 -2.92 9.12 14.09
CA SER A 106 -3.70 8.17 14.88
C SER A 106 -2.86 7.54 15.99
N PRO A 107 -3.38 7.46 17.24
CA PRO A 107 -2.68 6.77 18.32
C PRO A 107 -2.53 5.26 18.08
N LEU A 108 -3.21 4.71 17.08
CA LEU A 108 -3.16 3.31 16.72
C LEU A 108 -1.90 2.95 15.92
N TYR A 109 -1.30 3.97 15.30
CA TYR A 109 -0.11 3.85 14.45
C TYR A 109 0.97 4.81 14.93
N PRO A 110 1.61 4.53 16.10
CA PRO A 110 2.50 5.48 16.78
C PRO A 110 3.78 5.81 16.00
N HIS A 111 4.09 5.04 14.96
CA HIS A 111 5.29 5.22 14.13
C HIS A 111 4.97 5.55 12.67
N ALA A 112 3.72 5.94 12.39
CA ALA A 112 3.25 6.41 11.09
C ALA A 112 2.42 7.69 11.26
N GLY A 113 1.84 8.22 10.16
CA GLY A 113 1.08 9.46 10.17
C GLY A 113 1.94 10.71 9.98
N HIS A 114 3.13 10.54 9.38
CA HIS A 114 4.09 11.61 9.14
C HIS A 114 3.98 12.26 7.75
N LEU A 115 3.02 11.84 6.90
CA LEU A 115 2.91 12.27 5.51
C LEU A 115 2.94 13.80 5.34
N GLN A 116 2.21 14.54 6.18
CA GLN A 116 2.14 15.99 6.05
C GLN A 116 3.52 16.65 6.30
N THR A 117 4.27 16.17 7.28
CA THR A 117 5.65 16.61 7.54
C THR A 117 6.56 16.25 6.38
N SER A 118 6.47 15.03 5.88
CA SER A 118 7.29 14.51 4.77
C SER A 118 7.02 15.27 3.46
N LEU A 119 5.77 15.62 3.17
CA LEU A 119 5.41 16.47 2.03
C LEU A 119 5.99 17.87 2.17
N ALA A 120 5.88 18.48 3.37
CA ALA A 120 6.44 19.81 3.63
C ALA A 120 7.96 19.83 3.43
N GLU A 121 8.69 18.83 3.93
CA GLU A 121 10.13 18.67 3.72
C GLU A 121 10.50 18.42 2.26
N ALA A 122 9.63 17.76 1.49
CA ALA A 122 9.78 17.60 0.05
C ALA A 122 9.48 18.89 -0.74
N GLY A 123 8.98 19.94 -0.08
CA GLY A 123 8.56 21.19 -0.70
C GLY A 123 7.20 21.10 -1.40
N ILE A 124 6.34 20.19 -0.96
CA ILE A 124 5.02 19.95 -1.54
C ILE A 124 3.94 20.43 -0.56
N ASP A 125 3.23 21.49 -0.95
CA ASP A 125 2.04 21.96 -0.24
C ASP A 125 0.88 20.99 -0.55
N PRO A 126 0.19 20.41 0.46
CA PRO A 126 -0.99 19.59 0.26
C PRO A 126 -2.10 20.26 -0.58
N ALA A 127 -2.22 21.59 -0.50
CA ALA A 127 -3.16 22.33 -1.34
C ALA A 127 -2.76 22.37 -2.82
N SER A 128 -1.52 22.00 -3.16
CA SER A 128 -1.02 21.94 -4.54
C SER A 128 -1.23 20.57 -5.19
N ILE A 129 -1.77 19.58 -4.47
CA ILE A 129 -2.10 18.26 -5.02
C ILE A 129 -3.39 18.38 -5.83
N ASP A 130 -3.32 17.96 -7.10
CA ASP A 130 -4.46 17.99 -8.05
C ASP A 130 -5.31 16.72 -7.95
N ALA A 131 -4.68 15.58 -7.67
CA ALA A 131 -5.34 14.29 -7.56
C ALA A 131 -4.76 13.45 -6.43
N VAL A 132 -5.62 12.74 -5.70
CA VAL A 132 -5.25 11.67 -4.78
C VAL A 132 -5.82 10.37 -5.33
N VAL A 133 -4.99 9.35 -5.42
CA VAL A 133 -5.34 8.03 -5.95
C VAL A 133 -5.15 7.00 -4.86
N CYS A 134 -6.21 6.28 -4.50
CA CYS A 134 -6.18 5.27 -3.45
C CYS A 134 -6.33 3.87 -4.07
N SER A 135 -5.43 2.96 -3.75
CA SER A 135 -5.50 1.57 -4.21
C SER A 135 -6.69 0.84 -3.62
N HIS A 136 -7.01 1.13 -2.36
CA HIS A 136 -8.13 0.58 -1.62
C HIS A 136 -8.43 1.41 -0.36
N ALA A 137 -9.44 1.03 0.42
CA ALA A 137 -9.93 1.84 1.53
C ALA A 137 -9.51 1.32 2.92
N HIS A 138 -8.30 0.74 3.06
CA HIS A 138 -7.75 0.48 4.38
C HIS A 138 -7.19 1.74 5.04
N PRO A 139 -7.15 1.77 6.39
CA PRO A 139 -6.79 2.97 7.15
C PRO A 139 -5.43 3.58 6.81
N ASP A 140 -4.46 2.75 6.49
CA ASP A 140 -3.08 3.13 6.15
C ASP A 140 -2.92 3.67 4.72
N HIS A 141 -3.97 3.60 3.89
CA HIS A 141 -4.01 4.16 2.54
C HIS A 141 -4.87 5.41 2.43
N ILE A 142 -5.95 5.50 3.24
CA ILE A 142 -6.90 6.61 3.17
C ILE A 142 -6.94 7.46 4.45
N GLY A 143 -6.21 7.09 5.50
CA GLY A 143 -6.29 7.75 6.80
C GLY A 143 -5.89 9.21 6.81
N GLY A 144 -5.04 9.63 5.86
CA GLY A 144 -4.64 11.02 5.68
C GLY A 144 -5.55 11.84 4.77
N LEU A 145 -6.67 11.31 4.25
CA LEU A 145 -7.61 12.10 3.44
C LEU A 145 -8.29 13.22 4.21
N SER A 146 -8.57 12.97 5.49
CA SER A 146 -9.26 13.92 6.36
C SER A 146 -8.54 14.11 7.69
N THR A 147 -8.63 15.30 8.25
CA THR A 147 -8.20 15.56 9.64
C THR A 147 -9.16 14.92 10.64
N ALA A 148 -8.74 14.86 11.93
CA ALA A 148 -9.63 14.43 13.02
C ALA A 148 -10.94 15.27 13.11
N ASN A 149 -10.91 16.50 12.63
CA ASN A 149 -12.10 17.38 12.54
C ASN A 149 -12.85 17.21 11.20
N ARG A 150 -12.59 16.13 10.46
CA ARG A 150 -13.23 15.81 9.16
C ARG A 150 -13.02 16.88 8.07
N ARG A 151 -11.94 17.65 8.15
CA ARG A 151 -11.57 18.59 7.08
C ARG A 151 -10.67 17.88 6.08
N PRO A 152 -10.90 18.08 4.77
CA PRO A 152 -10.03 17.52 3.74
C PRO A 152 -8.59 18.00 3.89
N GLN A 153 -7.63 17.08 3.90
CA GLN A 153 -6.19 17.39 3.96
C GLN A 153 -5.65 17.89 2.61
N PHE A 154 -6.29 17.45 1.51
CA PHE A 154 -5.95 17.84 0.14
C PHE A 154 -7.12 18.63 -0.46
N PRO A 155 -7.28 19.93 -0.12
CA PRO A 155 -8.52 20.69 -0.37
C PRO A 155 -8.87 20.87 -1.84
N ASN A 156 -7.87 20.84 -2.73
CA ASN A 156 -8.06 21.07 -4.16
C ASN A 156 -8.05 19.76 -4.99
N ALA A 157 -7.74 18.62 -4.36
CA ALA A 157 -7.59 17.37 -5.08
C ALA A 157 -8.93 16.71 -5.42
N GLN A 158 -9.01 16.13 -6.62
CA GLN A 158 -9.95 15.08 -6.95
C GLN A 158 -9.49 13.75 -6.33
N ILE A 159 -10.40 12.93 -5.82
CA ILE A 159 -10.07 11.66 -5.18
C ILE A 159 -10.47 10.50 -6.09
N TYR A 160 -9.57 9.58 -6.36
CA TYR A 160 -9.80 8.43 -7.24
C TYR A 160 -9.71 7.13 -6.44
N ILE A 161 -10.75 6.31 -6.49
CA ILE A 161 -10.82 5.00 -5.82
C ILE A 161 -11.78 4.07 -6.57
N SER A 162 -11.62 2.77 -6.42
CA SER A 162 -12.59 1.79 -6.94
C SER A 162 -13.96 1.95 -6.30
N GLU A 163 -15.03 1.98 -7.11
CA GLU A 163 -16.42 2.00 -6.63
C GLU A 163 -16.74 0.80 -5.75
N ILE A 164 -16.16 -0.37 -6.09
CA ILE A 164 -16.36 -1.61 -5.35
C ILE A 164 -15.83 -1.46 -3.92
N ASP A 165 -14.66 -0.88 -3.76
CA ASP A 165 -14.03 -0.70 -2.45
C ASP A 165 -14.73 0.39 -1.65
N PHE A 166 -15.02 1.52 -2.27
CA PHE A 166 -15.77 2.59 -1.64
C PHE A 166 -17.11 2.08 -1.08
N ASN A 167 -17.93 1.42 -1.92
CA ASN A 167 -19.25 0.95 -1.51
C ASN A 167 -19.17 -0.12 -0.41
N PHE A 168 -18.19 -1.02 -0.49
CA PHE A 168 -18.01 -2.05 0.54
C PHE A 168 -17.65 -1.43 1.89
N TRP A 169 -16.57 -0.64 1.95
CA TRP A 169 -16.05 -0.12 3.22
C TRP A 169 -16.89 1.00 3.83
N THR A 170 -17.72 1.69 3.04
CA THR A 170 -18.65 2.71 3.56
C THR A 170 -20.03 2.14 3.90
N ASP A 171 -20.31 0.85 3.65
CA ASP A 171 -21.58 0.23 4.02
C ASP A 171 -21.77 0.21 5.55
N ALA A 172 -22.82 0.87 6.02
CA ALA A 172 -23.16 0.94 7.44
C ALA A 172 -23.43 -0.44 8.08
N LYS A 173 -23.75 -1.46 7.27
CA LYS A 173 -23.93 -2.84 7.74
C LYS A 173 -22.67 -3.48 8.29
N LEU A 174 -21.50 -2.93 7.97
CA LEU A 174 -20.24 -3.39 8.53
C LEU A 174 -20.00 -2.89 9.96
N LEU A 175 -20.71 -1.85 10.39
CA LEU A 175 -20.62 -1.34 11.76
C LEU A 175 -21.18 -2.37 12.74
N GLY A 176 -20.46 -2.62 13.83
CA GLY A 176 -20.78 -3.70 14.78
C GLY A 176 -20.39 -5.11 14.31
N SER A 177 -19.82 -5.26 13.12
CA SER A 177 -19.26 -6.53 12.63
C SER A 177 -17.76 -6.65 13.03
N PRO A 178 -17.10 -7.78 12.78
CA PRO A 178 -15.65 -7.90 12.92
C PRO A 178 -14.84 -6.87 12.11
N LEU A 179 -15.43 -6.24 11.08
CA LEU A 179 -14.81 -5.21 10.24
C LEU A 179 -15.18 -3.78 10.70
N ASP A 180 -15.91 -3.63 11.80
CA ASP A 180 -16.43 -2.34 12.31
C ASP A 180 -15.41 -1.23 12.27
N ARG A 181 -14.23 -1.47 12.84
CA ARG A 181 -13.16 -0.48 12.94
C ARG A 181 -12.66 0.03 11.58
N PHE A 182 -12.48 -0.88 10.62
CA PHE A 182 -12.05 -0.53 9.26
C PHE A 182 -13.15 0.27 8.54
N ALA A 183 -14.39 -0.19 8.67
CA ALA A 183 -15.54 0.49 8.09
C ALA A 183 -15.75 1.88 8.72
N ALA A 184 -15.61 2.03 10.04
CA ALA A 184 -15.71 3.32 10.72
C ALA A 184 -14.66 4.30 10.19
N LEU A 185 -13.38 3.89 10.13
CA LEU A 185 -12.29 4.72 9.61
C LEU A 185 -12.47 5.05 8.12
N ALA A 186 -12.92 4.09 7.30
CA ALA A 186 -13.22 4.35 5.90
C ALA A 186 -14.33 5.40 5.74
N ARG A 187 -15.39 5.31 6.53
CA ARG A 187 -16.49 6.29 6.54
C ARG A 187 -16.02 7.67 7.01
N GLU A 188 -15.17 7.72 8.04
CA GLU A 188 -14.60 8.98 8.55
C GLU A 188 -13.74 9.72 7.53
N ASN A 189 -13.03 8.98 6.66
CA ASN A 189 -12.12 9.56 5.69
C ASN A 189 -12.75 9.79 4.31
N LEU A 190 -13.60 8.87 3.83
CA LEU A 190 -14.17 8.93 2.49
C LEU A 190 -15.46 9.75 2.39
N LEU A 191 -16.34 9.67 3.40
CA LEU A 191 -17.62 10.39 3.32
C LEU A 191 -17.48 11.91 3.32
N PRO A 192 -16.55 12.54 4.08
CA PRO A 192 -16.34 13.98 4.02
C PRO A 192 -15.87 14.50 2.66
N VAL A 193 -15.29 13.66 1.82
CA VAL A 193 -14.76 14.02 0.49
C VAL A 193 -15.56 13.41 -0.66
N ARG A 194 -16.75 12.86 -0.37
CA ARG A 194 -17.57 12.09 -1.33
C ARG A 194 -17.91 12.84 -2.61
N ASP A 195 -18.13 14.13 -2.52
CA ASP A 195 -18.45 15.03 -3.65
C ASP A 195 -17.28 15.21 -4.64
N ARG A 196 -16.06 14.87 -4.20
CA ARG A 196 -14.83 14.93 -4.99
C ARG A 196 -14.31 13.56 -5.43
N ILE A 197 -15.05 12.49 -5.10
CA ILE A 197 -14.65 11.12 -5.48
C ILE A 197 -15.07 10.83 -6.91
N VAL A 198 -14.11 10.39 -7.71
CA VAL A 198 -14.28 9.81 -9.05
C VAL A 198 -13.99 8.32 -8.95
N PHE A 199 -14.94 7.51 -9.37
CA PHE A 199 -14.76 6.06 -9.39
C PHE A 199 -13.98 5.61 -10.62
N ILE A 200 -12.92 4.85 -10.36
CA ILE A 200 -12.06 4.25 -11.39
C ILE A 200 -12.59 2.86 -11.78
N LYS A 201 -12.29 2.47 -13.02
CA LYS A 201 -12.68 1.18 -13.60
C LYS A 201 -11.45 0.42 -14.07
N ASP A 202 -11.55 -0.91 -14.01
CA ASP A 202 -10.50 -1.81 -14.48
C ASP A 202 -10.10 -1.54 -15.93
N GLY A 203 -8.81 -1.56 -16.21
CA GLY A 203 -8.23 -1.32 -17.52
C GLY A 203 -8.29 0.13 -18.02
N HIS A 204 -8.89 1.06 -17.27
CA HIS A 204 -9.10 2.43 -17.72
C HIS A 204 -7.90 3.34 -17.40
N GLU A 205 -7.42 4.07 -18.37
CA GLU A 205 -6.54 5.21 -18.16
C GLU A 205 -7.41 6.40 -17.73
N PHE A 206 -7.39 6.72 -16.43
CA PHE A 206 -8.27 7.73 -15.82
C PHE A 206 -7.59 9.09 -15.58
N LEU A 207 -6.26 9.11 -15.63
CA LEU A 207 -5.40 10.28 -15.68
C LEU A 207 -4.33 10.03 -16.74
N PRO A 208 -3.77 11.06 -17.39
CA PRO A 208 -2.74 10.87 -18.41
C PRO A 208 -1.57 10.04 -17.88
N GLY A 209 -1.31 8.91 -18.51
CA GLY A 209 -0.26 7.96 -18.12
C GLY A 209 -0.53 7.17 -16.83
N VAL A 210 -1.79 7.14 -16.33
CA VAL A 210 -2.18 6.38 -15.14
C VAL A 210 -3.34 5.45 -15.46
N GLN A 211 -3.06 4.16 -15.56
CA GLN A 211 -4.05 3.12 -15.83
C GLN A 211 -4.35 2.31 -14.57
N ALA A 212 -5.64 2.12 -14.27
CA ALA A 212 -6.10 1.27 -13.18
C ALA A 212 -6.13 -0.20 -13.62
N MET A 213 -5.67 -1.10 -12.75
CA MET A 213 -5.71 -2.55 -12.95
C MET A 213 -6.28 -3.20 -11.69
N LEU A 214 -7.52 -3.71 -11.76
CA LEU A 214 -8.17 -4.31 -10.61
C LEU A 214 -7.48 -5.59 -10.18
N THR A 215 -7.07 -5.65 -8.93
CA THR A 215 -6.32 -6.77 -8.32
C THR A 215 -6.99 -7.26 -7.03
N PRO A 216 -8.25 -7.78 -7.13
CA PRO A 216 -9.07 -8.10 -5.96
C PRO A 216 -8.52 -9.27 -5.16
N GLY A 217 -8.83 -9.27 -3.87
CA GLY A 217 -8.49 -10.34 -2.92
C GLY A 217 -8.10 -9.78 -1.56
N HIS A 218 -7.10 -8.88 -1.52
CA HIS A 218 -6.78 -8.13 -0.30
C HIS A 218 -8.01 -7.33 0.15
N THR A 219 -8.53 -6.47 -0.70
CA THR A 219 -9.90 -5.99 -0.60
C THR A 219 -10.69 -6.37 -1.85
N ARG A 220 -12.02 -6.11 -1.85
CA ARG A 220 -12.88 -6.45 -2.98
C ARG A 220 -12.56 -5.65 -4.23
N GLY A 221 -12.16 -4.39 -4.05
CA GLY A 221 -11.87 -3.45 -5.11
C GLY A 221 -10.41 -2.99 -5.13
N HIS A 222 -9.50 -3.72 -4.47
CA HIS A 222 -8.07 -3.39 -4.52
C HIS A 222 -7.60 -3.23 -5.96
N THR A 223 -6.83 -2.17 -6.21
CA THR A 223 -6.41 -1.75 -7.55
C THR A 223 -4.92 -1.43 -7.54
N GLY A 224 -4.17 -2.06 -8.42
CA GLY A 224 -2.81 -1.63 -8.78
C GLY A 224 -2.87 -0.57 -9.88
N PHE A 225 -1.76 0.17 -10.07
CA PHE A 225 -1.71 1.23 -11.08
C PHE A 225 -0.48 1.07 -11.96
N LEU A 226 -0.68 1.10 -13.27
CA LEU A 226 0.41 1.20 -14.23
C LEU A 226 0.62 2.67 -14.58
N LEU A 227 1.79 3.18 -14.21
CA LEU A 227 2.25 4.51 -14.61
C LEU A 227 3.10 4.40 -15.88
N THR A 228 2.88 5.33 -16.82
CA THR A 228 3.68 5.43 -18.05
C THR A 228 4.08 6.88 -18.31
N SER A 229 5.34 7.10 -18.69
CA SER A 229 5.85 8.39 -19.13
C SER A 229 7.03 8.19 -20.08
N GLY A 230 6.93 8.71 -21.30
CA GLY A 230 7.88 8.43 -22.37
C GLY A 230 7.98 6.91 -22.62
N ASN A 231 9.19 6.36 -22.51
CA ASN A 231 9.44 4.93 -22.65
C ASN A 231 9.57 4.17 -21.31
N GLN A 232 9.19 4.79 -20.21
CA GLN A 232 9.26 4.19 -18.88
C GLN A 232 7.89 3.76 -18.37
N SER A 233 7.88 2.64 -17.66
CA SER A 233 6.70 2.12 -16.97
C SER A 233 7.04 1.73 -15.54
N LEU A 234 6.12 1.99 -14.61
CA LEU A 234 6.21 1.61 -13.21
C LEU A 234 4.84 1.11 -12.75
N TYR A 235 4.81 -0.08 -12.19
CA TYR A 235 3.58 -0.65 -11.64
C TYR A 235 3.54 -0.49 -10.11
N LEU A 236 2.55 0.22 -9.61
CA LEU A 236 2.28 0.37 -8.19
C LEU A 236 1.46 -0.82 -7.74
N ILE A 237 2.05 -1.67 -6.89
CA ILE A 237 1.41 -2.93 -6.47
C ILE A 237 0.41 -2.77 -5.33
N GLY A 238 0.41 -1.64 -4.60
CA GLY A 238 -0.38 -1.47 -3.37
C GLY A 238 -0.18 -2.66 -2.43
N ASP A 239 -1.28 -3.18 -1.93
CA ASP A 239 -1.33 -4.32 -1.00
C ASP A 239 -1.48 -5.69 -1.70
N LEU A 240 -1.13 -5.75 -2.98
CA LEU A 240 -0.92 -7.04 -3.64
C LEU A 240 0.12 -7.87 -2.86
N SER A 241 1.11 -7.20 -2.25
CA SER A 241 2.12 -7.84 -1.40
C SER A 241 2.62 -6.90 -0.31
N HIS A 242 2.44 -7.28 0.95
CA HIS A 242 2.93 -6.53 2.12
C HIS A 242 4.38 -6.85 2.51
N HIS A 243 4.98 -7.88 1.93
CA HIS A 243 6.32 -8.30 2.32
C HIS A 243 7.12 -8.82 1.12
N HIS A 244 8.25 -8.17 0.86
CA HIS A 244 9.10 -8.38 -0.31
C HIS A 244 9.81 -9.75 -0.36
N VAL A 245 9.73 -10.55 0.71
CA VAL A 245 10.26 -11.93 0.76
C VAL A 245 9.12 -12.93 0.92
N LEU A 246 8.37 -12.90 2.02
CA LEU A 246 7.40 -13.95 2.37
C LEU A 246 6.33 -14.14 1.30
N LEU A 247 5.70 -13.04 0.84
CA LEU A 247 4.62 -13.08 -0.14
C LEU A 247 5.12 -13.14 -1.59
N LEU A 248 6.42 -12.89 -1.84
CA LEU A 248 6.98 -13.06 -3.16
C LEU A 248 7.48 -14.49 -3.37
N GLU A 249 8.28 -15.04 -2.47
CA GLU A 249 8.77 -16.41 -2.61
C GLU A 249 7.63 -17.43 -2.56
N ARG A 250 6.56 -17.13 -1.81
CA ARG A 250 5.35 -17.98 -1.68
C ARG A 250 4.08 -17.16 -1.91
N PRO A 251 3.75 -16.80 -3.14
CA PRO A 251 2.69 -15.83 -3.43
C PRO A 251 1.29 -16.29 -3.03
N ARG A 252 1.07 -17.58 -2.75
CA ARG A 252 -0.22 -18.13 -2.34
C ARG A 252 -0.41 -18.34 -0.85
N ILE A 253 0.57 -18.01 0.00
CA ILE A 253 0.31 -18.02 1.44
C ILE A 253 -0.66 -16.87 1.79
N SER A 254 -1.45 -17.10 2.84
CA SER A 254 -2.46 -16.13 3.26
C SER A 254 -1.84 -15.02 4.08
N PHE A 255 -2.26 -13.79 3.85
CA PHE A 255 -1.99 -12.66 4.72
C PHE A 255 -3.23 -12.37 5.58
N ALA A 256 -3.01 -12.05 6.85
CA ALA A 256 -4.10 -11.98 7.83
C ALA A 256 -5.13 -10.89 7.54
N TYR A 257 -4.73 -9.86 6.80
CA TYR A 257 -5.60 -8.74 6.42
C TYR A 257 -6.23 -8.89 5.02
N ASP A 258 -6.04 -10.04 4.35
CA ASP A 258 -6.75 -10.33 3.10
C ASP A 258 -8.22 -10.69 3.38
N LEU A 259 -9.18 -9.99 2.76
CA LEU A 259 -10.61 -10.31 2.85
C LEU A 259 -10.94 -11.65 2.21
N ASP A 260 -10.29 -11.98 1.10
CA ASP A 260 -10.34 -13.26 0.42
C ASP A 260 -8.90 -13.76 0.19
N PRO A 261 -8.32 -14.50 1.16
CA PRO A 261 -6.92 -14.94 1.08
C PRO A 261 -6.61 -15.82 -0.13
N THR A 262 -7.56 -16.64 -0.57
CA THR A 262 -7.38 -17.50 -1.74
C THR A 262 -7.28 -16.65 -3.00
N LYS A 263 -8.22 -15.75 -3.19
CA LYS A 263 -8.22 -14.82 -4.32
C LYS A 263 -7.02 -13.90 -4.30
N ALA A 264 -6.63 -13.37 -3.12
CA ALA A 264 -5.44 -12.54 -2.97
C ALA A 264 -4.18 -13.28 -3.42
N GLY A 265 -4.01 -14.53 -2.98
CA GLY A 265 -2.88 -15.38 -3.38
C GLY A 265 -2.84 -15.66 -4.88
N ASP A 266 -3.99 -15.95 -5.51
CA ASP A 266 -4.08 -16.19 -6.95
C ASP A 266 -3.85 -14.92 -7.77
N THR A 267 -4.44 -13.80 -7.36
CA THR A 267 -4.24 -12.49 -7.97
C THR A 267 -2.77 -12.08 -7.87
N ARG A 268 -2.15 -12.22 -6.70
CA ARG A 268 -0.73 -11.94 -6.45
C ARG A 268 0.16 -12.76 -7.38
N ALA A 269 -0.05 -14.08 -7.43
CA ALA A 269 0.73 -14.95 -8.30
C ALA A 269 0.64 -14.56 -9.77
N LYS A 270 -0.58 -14.26 -10.26
CA LYS A 270 -0.83 -13.86 -11.65
C LYS A 270 -0.15 -12.52 -11.99
N VAL A 271 -0.30 -11.52 -11.13
CA VAL A 271 0.27 -10.18 -11.38
C VAL A 271 1.79 -10.20 -11.30
N LEU A 272 2.37 -10.88 -10.32
CA LEU A 272 3.83 -11.04 -10.21
C LEU A 272 4.40 -11.80 -11.42
N ASP A 273 3.66 -12.77 -11.95
CA ASP A 273 4.04 -13.50 -13.16
C ASP A 273 4.09 -12.59 -14.40
N MET A 274 3.08 -11.76 -14.57
CA MET A 274 3.03 -10.73 -15.61
C MET A 274 4.21 -9.77 -15.47
N LEU A 275 4.39 -9.15 -14.29
CA LEU A 275 5.44 -8.16 -14.04
C LEU A 275 6.84 -8.72 -14.23
N SER A 276 7.06 -9.99 -13.87
CA SER A 276 8.36 -10.66 -14.09
C SER A 276 8.61 -10.98 -15.56
N THR A 277 7.58 -11.31 -16.33
CA THR A 277 7.64 -11.60 -17.77
C THR A 277 7.92 -10.33 -18.57
N ASP A 278 7.17 -9.28 -18.29
CA ASP A 278 7.26 -7.99 -18.99
C ASP A 278 8.45 -7.16 -18.51
N ARG A 279 9.12 -7.60 -17.43
CA ARG A 279 10.23 -6.88 -16.78
C ARG A 279 9.86 -5.45 -16.38
N THR A 280 8.59 -5.23 -16.06
CA THR A 280 8.09 -3.94 -15.60
C THR A 280 8.64 -3.63 -14.22
N ALA A 281 9.14 -2.40 -14.03
CA ALA A 281 9.52 -1.93 -12.69
C ALA A 281 8.30 -1.88 -11.78
N ILE A 282 8.50 -2.17 -10.50
CA ILE A 282 7.45 -2.10 -9.49
C ILE A 282 7.76 -1.06 -8.42
N PHE A 283 6.72 -0.53 -7.81
CA PHE A 283 6.76 0.20 -6.56
C PHE A 283 5.88 -0.53 -5.54
N GLY A 284 6.48 -0.93 -4.43
CA GLY A 284 5.78 -1.55 -3.30
C GLY A 284 5.64 -0.58 -2.14
N TYR A 285 4.41 -0.25 -1.79
CA TYR A 285 4.05 0.68 -0.71
C TYR A 285 4.67 0.26 0.63
N HIS A 286 4.62 -1.05 0.93
CA HIS A 286 5.13 -1.66 2.16
C HIS A 286 6.53 -2.28 2.03
N PHE A 287 7.19 -2.10 0.89
CA PHE A 287 8.51 -2.69 0.67
C PHE A 287 9.61 -1.83 1.30
N PRO A 288 10.78 -2.44 1.60
CA PRO A 288 11.92 -1.68 2.11
C PRO A 288 12.20 -0.45 1.26
N TRP A 289 12.44 0.68 1.94
CA TRP A 289 12.71 1.96 1.31
C TRP A 289 13.77 1.89 0.20
N PRO A 290 13.60 2.50 -0.96
CA PRO A 290 12.45 3.33 -1.40
C PRO A 290 11.33 2.54 -2.09
N GLY A 291 11.29 1.23 -2.00
CA GLY A 291 10.23 0.37 -2.54
C GLY A 291 10.24 0.16 -4.06
N VAL A 292 11.20 0.76 -4.79
CA VAL A 292 11.30 0.66 -6.26
C VAL A 292 12.26 -0.43 -6.68
N GLY A 293 11.83 -1.32 -7.58
CA GLY A 293 12.67 -2.41 -8.06
C GLY A 293 12.02 -3.22 -9.17
N HIS A 294 12.43 -4.46 -9.30
CA HIS A 294 11.84 -5.44 -10.23
C HIS A 294 11.58 -6.75 -9.50
N VAL A 295 10.70 -7.56 -10.07
CA VAL A 295 10.52 -8.94 -9.65
C VAL A 295 10.96 -9.90 -10.76
N ALA A 296 11.55 -11.01 -10.38
CA ALA A 296 11.88 -12.09 -11.31
C ALA A 296 11.48 -13.44 -10.71
N ARG A 297 11.13 -14.41 -11.59
CA ARG A 297 10.82 -15.78 -11.16
C ARG A 297 12.04 -16.42 -10.51
N GLN A 298 11.86 -17.06 -9.37
CA GLN A 298 12.90 -17.81 -8.66
C GLN A 298 12.29 -18.94 -7.83
N HIS A 299 12.77 -20.18 -8.02
CA HIS A 299 12.43 -21.36 -7.19
C HIS A 299 10.93 -21.59 -6.93
N GLY A 300 10.08 -21.38 -7.94
CA GLY A 300 8.63 -21.58 -7.82
C GLY A 300 7.84 -20.40 -7.25
N GLY A 301 8.53 -19.30 -6.94
CA GLY A 301 7.98 -18.02 -6.56
C GLY A 301 8.68 -16.88 -7.28
N PHE A 302 8.82 -15.75 -6.59
CA PHE A 302 9.45 -14.55 -7.14
C PHE A 302 10.45 -13.97 -6.15
N ARG A 303 11.42 -13.21 -6.66
CA ARG A 303 12.37 -12.44 -5.87
C ARG A 303 12.32 -10.97 -6.27
N TYR A 304 12.36 -10.11 -5.27
CA TYR A 304 12.50 -8.67 -5.43
C TYR A 304 13.98 -8.29 -5.61
N PHE A 305 14.22 -7.43 -6.58
CA PHE A 305 15.52 -6.83 -6.88
C PHE A 305 15.37 -5.32 -6.77
N PRO A 306 15.81 -4.70 -5.66
CA PRO A 306 15.71 -3.25 -5.50
C PRO A 306 16.48 -2.53 -6.60
N LYS A 307 15.94 -1.40 -7.08
CA LYS A 307 16.63 -0.56 -8.06
C LYS A 307 17.86 0.08 -7.39
N PRO A 308 19.05 -0.05 -7.98
CA PRO A 308 20.23 0.62 -7.45
C PRO A 308 20.05 2.13 -7.45
N THR A 309 20.36 2.77 -6.31
CA THR A 309 20.39 4.23 -6.19
C THR A 309 21.74 4.74 -6.66
N ARG A 310 21.76 5.82 -7.46
CA ARG A 310 22.99 6.51 -7.87
C ARG A 310 22.81 8.00 -7.61
N TRP A 311 23.83 8.61 -7.04
CA TRP A 311 23.92 10.06 -6.97
C TRP A 311 24.12 10.61 -8.38
N ILE A 312 23.30 11.60 -8.76
CA ILE A 312 23.55 12.41 -9.95
C ILE A 312 24.20 13.70 -9.42
N THR A 313 25.44 13.91 -9.81
CA THR A 313 26.20 15.16 -9.53
C THR A 313 25.84 16.23 -10.55
#